data_c10fce1b9365815834de5f9d30749f51
#
_entry.id   c10fce1b9365815834de5f9d30749f51
#
_cell.length_a   1.000
_cell.length_b   1.000
_cell.length_c   1.000
_cell.angle_alpha   90.00
_cell.angle_beta   90.00
_cell.angle_gamma   90.00
#
_symmetry.space_group_name_H-M   'P 1'
#
loop_
_entity.id
_entity.type
_entity.pdbx_description
1 polymer ?
#
loop_
_entity_poly.entity_id
_entity_poly.type
_entity_poly.pdbx_seq_one_letter_code
_entity_poly.pdbx_strand_id
1 'polypeptide(L)'
;MKKLLLLFMLMCGIITANAQIATQNSKFSDNWNIGIEGGVFTPMNLDQVFPLNAAAGLKLGREVTPNFGLQVEGIALFNNNGLNSTLTGVKATNVGLNGTLNLSNIFYGYKGKPRWFEVQTNTGLGWLHTWDTDINNLSAKTGVDLLFNLGKGHSFVLTPQVLWNLNKINKIQFNKNESQLGVTLGYVYHFKNSNGTHFFKTYDIGRMNEEINNLRNRRPEVIKEVVKVPVEVPTKAPVIVNPYIVTFAQNSSLLTSEAMEVLNQIPRHIEVDVVGTASPEGTEEYNYKLSVERAEAVATYLRDHMVKVRNVEGIGAYDDATQRIAIIYVN
;
A
#
# COMPACT_ATOMS: atom_id res chain seq x y z
N MET A 1 30.24 -13.11 -3.92
CA MET A 1 28.85 -13.36 -4.27
C MET A 1 28.05 -14.02 -3.14
N LYS A 2 28.45 -15.17 -2.58
CA LYS A 2 27.70 -15.84 -1.49
C LYS A 2 27.46 -14.97 -0.24
N LYS A 3 28.45 -14.16 0.19
CA LYS A 3 28.32 -13.25 1.35
C LYS A 3 27.35 -12.09 1.11
N LEU A 4 27.24 -11.59 -0.13
CA LEU A 4 26.32 -10.53 -0.51
C LEU A 4 24.87 -11.05 -0.57
N LEU A 5 24.69 -12.29 -1.07
CA LEU A 5 23.40 -12.98 -1.10
C LEU A 5 22.88 -13.27 0.33
N LEU A 6 23.80 -13.65 1.23
CA LEU A 6 23.50 -13.89 2.64
C LEU A 6 23.08 -12.61 3.36
N LEU A 7 23.73 -11.48 3.07
CA LEU A 7 23.39 -10.16 3.60
C LEU A 7 22.00 -9.72 3.11
N PHE A 8 21.70 -9.97 1.83
CA PHE A 8 20.38 -9.67 1.24
C PHE A 8 19.27 -10.55 1.84
N MET A 9 19.53 -11.85 2.07
CA MET A 9 18.60 -12.76 2.76
C MET A 9 18.40 -12.37 4.23
N LEU A 10 19.45 -11.92 4.92
CA LEU A 10 19.36 -11.44 6.29
C LEU A 10 18.52 -10.15 6.40
N MET A 11 18.66 -9.25 5.43
CA MET A 11 17.82 -8.04 5.35
C MET A 11 16.35 -8.36 5.06
N CYS A 12 16.05 -9.37 4.24
CA CYS A 12 14.69 -9.85 4.01
C CYS A 12 14.07 -10.54 5.24
N GLY A 13 14.88 -11.12 6.14
CA GLY A 13 14.42 -11.82 7.34
C GLY A 13 14.01 -10.92 8.51
N ILE A 14 14.36 -9.61 8.48
CA ILE A 14 14.06 -8.66 9.58
C ILE A 14 12.66 -8.03 9.44
N ILE A 15 11.90 -8.38 8.39
CA ILE A 15 10.57 -7.79 8.11
C ILE A 15 9.45 -8.37 9.00
N THR A 16 9.78 -9.14 10.02
CA THR A 16 8.77 -9.69 10.91
C THR A 16 8.79 -8.98 12.26
N ALA A 17 7.84 -8.14 12.53
CA ALA A 17 7.18 -7.97 13.82
C ALA A 17 6.67 -6.55 14.07
N ASN A 18 5.65 -6.12 13.31
CA ASN A 18 4.69 -5.16 13.85
C ASN A 18 3.32 -5.50 13.25
N ALA A 19 2.76 -6.61 13.69
CA ALA A 19 1.47 -7.15 13.21
C ALA A 19 0.25 -6.31 13.62
N GLN A 20 0.43 -5.17 14.27
CA GLN A 20 -0.65 -4.29 14.71
C GLN A 20 -0.95 -3.13 13.75
N ILE A 21 -0.08 -2.88 12.78
CA ILE A 21 -0.27 -1.78 11.81
C ILE A 21 -0.37 -2.36 10.41
N ALA A 22 -1.55 -2.26 9.80
CA ALA A 22 -1.76 -2.60 8.40
C ALA A 22 -1.68 -1.34 7.53
N THR A 23 -1.06 -1.46 6.36
CA THR A 23 -1.11 -0.41 5.33
C THR A 23 -2.33 -0.63 4.45
N GLN A 24 -3.00 0.46 4.09
CA GLN A 24 -4.07 0.42 3.11
C GLN A 24 -3.50 -0.06 1.76
N ASN A 25 -4.22 -0.96 1.07
CA ASN A 25 -3.86 -1.35 -0.30
C ASN A 25 -3.76 -0.12 -1.19
N SER A 26 -2.66 -0.01 -1.93
CA SER A 26 -2.43 1.05 -2.91
C SER A 26 -2.77 0.56 -4.31
N LYS A 27 -3.41 1.41 -5.11
CA LYS A 27 -3.63 1.16 -6.54
C LYS A 27 -2.33 1.34 -7.30
N PHE A 28 -2.25 0.83 -8.53
CA PHE A 28 -1.07 1.04 -9.39
C PHE A 28 -0.75 2.52 -9.63
N SER A 29 -1.78 3.37 -9.68
CA SER A 29 -1.65 4.83 -9.84
C SER A 29 -1.13 5.55 -8.61
N ASP A 30 -1.06 4.89 -7.44
CA ASP A 30 -0.68 5.52 -6.19
C ASP A 30 0.83 5.48 -5.94
N ASN A 31 1.30 6.39 -5.09
CA ASN A 31 2.67 6.50 -4.57
C ASN A 31 3.74 6.75 -5.63
N TRP A 32 3.35 7.37 -6.73
CA TRP A 32 4.30 7.87 -7.71
C TRP A 32 4.91 9.19 -7.26
N ASN A 33 6.16 9.40 -7.64
CA ASN A 33 6.88 10.65 -7.40
C ASN A 33 7.71 11.03 -8.63
N ILE A 34 7.96 12.32 -8.77
CA ILE A 34 8.86 12.87 -9.78
C ILE A 34 9.85 13.80 -9.09
N GLY A 35 11.09 13.77 -9.54
CA GLY A 35 12.14 14.61 -8.97
C GLY A 35 13.06 15.19 -10.01
N ILE A 36 13.64 16.31 -9.67
CA ILE A 36 14.77 16.92 -10.36
C ILE A 36 15.95 16.97 -9.41
N GLU A 37 17.15 16.84 -9.93
CA GLU A 37 18.36 16.95 -9.12
C GLU A 37 19.47 17.66 -9.85
N GLY A 38 20.36 18.28 -9.08
CA GLY A 38 21.59 18.87 -9.57
C GLY A 38 22.72 18.60 -8.59
N GLY A 39 23.94 18.54 -9.06
CA GLY A 39 25.05 18.24 -8.18
C GLY A 39 26.40 18.22 -8.88
N VAL A 40 27.35 17.57 -8.25
CA VAL A 40 28.72 17.46 -8.73
C VAL A 40 29.23 16.04 -8.61
N PHE A 41 30.04 15.64 -9.58
CA PHE A 41 30.72 14.35 -9.60
C PHE A 41 32.23 14.53 -9.81
N THR A 42 33.00 13.65 -9.19
CA THR A 42 34.46 13.58 -9.35
C THR A 42 34.87 12.13 -9.63
N PRO A 43 35.92 11.88 -10.43
CA PRO A 43 36.46 10.52 -10.58
C PRO A 43 36.88 9.91 -9.26
N MET A 44 36.63 8.62 -9.07
CA MET A 44 37.06 7.89 -7.85
C MET A 44 38.55 7.68 -7.74
N ASN A 45 39.33 8.01 -8.78
CA ASN A 45 40.79 7.95 -8.71
C ASN A 45 41.28 9.09 -7.81
N LEU A 46 41.72 8.75 -6.61
CA LEU A 46 42.14 9.69 -5.56
C LEU A 46 43.37 10.53 -5.90
N ASP A 47 44.09 10.18 -6.98
CA ASP A 47 45.23 10.99 -7.46
C ASP A 47 44.77 12.34 -8.05
N GLN A 48 43.49 12.50 -8.33
CA GLN A 48 42.88 13.72 -8.82
C GLN A 48 41.48 13.93 -8.23
N VAL A 49 41.39 14.47 -7.04
CA VAL A 49 40.08 14.81 -6.41
C VAL A 49 39.34 15.93 -7.16
N PHE A 50 39.97 16.58 -8.12
CA PHE A 50 39.42 17.60 -9.03
C PHE A 50 39.88 17.33 -10.46
N PRO A 51 38.99 17.39 -11.46
CA PRO A 51 37.92 18.34 -11.66
C PRO A 51 36.54 17.82 -11.22
N LEU A 52 35.71 18.71 -10.65
CA LEU A 52 34.30 18.47 -10.41
C LEU A 52 33.52 18.63 -11.71
N ASN A 53 32.75 17.64 -12.10
CA ASN A 53 31.80 17.74 -13.21
C ASN A 53 30.42 18.08 -12.65
N ALA A 54 29.82 19.16 -13.15
CA ALA A 54 28.43 19.46 -12.81
C ALA A 54 27.51 18.36 -13.36
N ALA A 55 26.41 18.13 -12.69
CA ALA A 55 25.41 17.15 -13.08
C ALA A 55 24.00 17.68 -12.90
N ALA A 56 23.09 17.23 -13.78
CA ALA A 56 21.65 17.43 -13.62
C ALA A 56 20.92 16.16 -13.99
N GLY A 57 19.83 15.89 -13.29
CA GLY A 57 19.07 14.64 -13.48
C GLY A 57 17.59 14.79 -13.24
N LEU A 58 16.88 13.77 -13.69
CA LEU A 58 15.45 13.58 -13.49
C LEU A 58 15.21 12.20 -12.88
N LYS A 59 14.23 12.13 -11.99
CA LYS A 59 13.82 10.89 -11.33
C LYS A 59 12.33 10.70 -11.49
N LEU A 60 11.92 9.47 -11.76
CA LEU A 60 10.53 9.03 -11.71
C LEU A 60 10.49 7.77 -10.85
N GLY A 61 9.85 7.87 -9.72
CA GLY A 61 9.79 6.78 -8.74
C GLY A 61 8.38 6.36 -8.39
N ARG A 62 8.29 5.18 -7.81
CA ARG A 62 7.07 4.66 -7.19
C ARG A 62 7.42 3.90 -5.93
N GLU A 63 6.84 4.32 -4.82
CA GLU A 63 6.90 3.55 -3.59
C GLU A 63 5.92 2.37 -3.68
N VAL A 64 6.44 1.14 -3.66
CA VAL A 64 5.64 -0.10 -3.71
C VAL A 64 5.10 -0.44 -2.33
N THR A 65 5.91 -0.22 -1.30
CA THR A 65 5.56 -0.30 0.12
C THR A 65 6.17 0.90 0.85
N PRO A 66 5.80 1.16 2.10
CA PRO A 66 6.45 2.21 2.89
C PRO A 66 7.96 2.01 3.06
N ASN A 67 8.46 0.79 2.87
CA ASN A 67 9.87 0.43 3.06
C ASN A 67 10.63 0.28 1.75
N PHE A 68 9.95 0.00 0.64
CA PHE A 68 10.57 -0.32 -0.65
C PHE A 68 9.91 0.44 -1.79
N GLY A 69 10.74 1.00 -2.69
CA GLY A 69 10.34 1.65 -3.91
C GLY A 69 11.21 1.26 -5.11
N LEU A 70 10.75 1.66 -6.28
CA LEU A 70 11.46 1.56 -7.56
C LEU A 70 11.54 2.94 -8.18
N GLN A 71 12.67 3.23 -8.84
CA GLN A 71 12.95 4.54 -9.43
C GLN A 71 13.72 4.39 -10.74
N VAL A 72 13.23 5.03 -11.78
CA VAL A 72 14.00 5.29 -13.00
C VAL A 72 14.66 6.66 -12.85
N GLU A 73 15.94 6.74 -13.18
CA GLU A 73 16.72 7.96 -13.05
C GLU A 73 17.55 8.17 -14.32
N GLY A 74 17.53 9.40 -14.81
CA GLY A 74 18.42 9.87 -15.86
C GLY A 74 19.28 11.01 -15.34
N ILE A 75 20.61 10.90 -15.41
CA ILE A 75 21.54 11.93 -14.99
C ILE A 75 22.55 12.24 -16.10
N ALA A 76 22.74 13.51 -16.40
CA ALA A 76 23.75 14.02 -17.34
C ALA A 76 24.89 14.65 -16.57
N LEU A 77 26.11 14.29 -16.92
CA LEU A 77 27.36 14.86 -16.42
C LEU A 77 27.90 15.84 -17.45
N PHE A 78 28.20 17.06 -17.04
CA PHE A 78 28.65 18.12 -17.95
C PHE A 78 30.18 18.26 -17.94
N ASN A 79 30.75 18.67 -19.08
CA ASN A 79 32.15 18.97 -19.19
C ASN A 79 32.49 20.31 -18.49
N ASN A 80 33.59 20.36 -17.75
CA ASN A 80 34.07 21.58 -17.11
C ASN A 80 34.58 22.62 -18.10
N ASN A 81 34.98 22.21 -19.30
CA ASN A 81 35.51 23.04 -20.39
C ASN A 81 34.54 23.13 -21.57
N GLY A 82 33.25 23.05 -21.36
CA GLY A 82 32.22 22.95 -22.40
C GLY A 82 32.24 24.04 -23.45
N LEU A 83 32.81 25.20 -23.19
CA LEU A 83 32.95 26.29 -24.15
C LEU A 83 34.18 26.13 -25.06
N ASN A 84 35.17 25.33 -24.67
CA ASN A 84 36.41 25.10 -25.42
C ASN A 84 36.53 23.70 -25.97
N SER A 85 35.57 22.81 -25.68
CA SER A 85 35.53 21.45 -26.18
C SER A 85 34.88 21.44 -27.55
N THR A 86 35.53 20.82 -28.53
CA THR A 86 34.98 20.60 -29.89
C THR A 86 33.92 19.51 -29.90
N LEU A 87 33.67 18.81 -28.80
CA LEU A 87 32.86 17.58 -28.80
C LEU A 87 31.46 17.81 -28.32
N THR A 88 31.21 17.88 -27.05
CA THR A 88 29.83 18.06 -26.52
C THR A 88 29.84 18.76 -25.17
N GLY A 89 28.79 19.52 -24.84
CA GLY A 89 28.60 20.09 -23.51
C GLY A 89 28.34 19.02 -22.44
N VAL A 90 27.80 17.86 -22.86
CA VAL A 90 27.54 16.69 -21.99
C VAL A 90 28.68 15.68 -22.16
N LYS A 91 29.32 15.33 -21.06
CA LYS A 91 30.39 14.33 -21.01
C LYS A 91 29.86 12.91 -21.00
N ALA A 92 28.87 12.65 -20.17
CA ALA A 92 28.26 11.33 -20.06
C ALA A 92 26.79 11.45 -19.62
N THR A 93 26.01 10.44 -20.00
CA THR A 93 24.63 10.29 -19.55
C THR A 93 24.46 8.89 -18.98
N ASN A 94 23.85 8.81 -17.78
CA ASN A 94 23.48 7.54 -17.18
C ASN A 94 21.96 7.46 -17.05
N VAL A 95 21.39 6.35 -17.54
CA VAL A 95 19.96 6.01 -17.30
C VAL A 95 19.91 4.70 -16.54
N GLY A 96 19.28 4.69 -15.38
CA GLY A 96 19.27 3.54 -14.49
C GLY A 96 17.89 3.23 -13.90
N LEU A 97 17.74 1.97 -13.52
CA LEU A 97 16.64 1.48 -12.68
C LEU A 97 17.20 1.15 -11.31
N ASN A 98 16.68 1.83 -10.31
CA ASN A 98 17.13 1.75 -8.93
C ASN A 98 16.02 1.18 -8.03
N GLY A 99 16.41 0.36 -7.07
CA GLY A 99 15.60 -0.01 -5.92
C GLY A 99 15.92 0.91 -4.75
N THR A 100 14.92 1.34 -4.02
CA THR A 100 15.06 2.17 -2.83
C THR A 100 14.58 1.44 -1.60
N LEU A 101 15.32 1.56 -0.48
CA LEU A 101 14.95 0.98 0.81
C LEU A 101 14.95 2.07 1.87
N ASN A 102 13.79 2.38 2.44
CA ASN A 102 13.66 3.34 3.52
C ASN A 102 14.13 2.74 4.85
N LEU A 103 15.38 3.01 5.21
CA LEU A 103 16.00 2.51 6.44
C LEU A 103 15.29 3.04 7.68
N SER A 104 14.84 4.29 7.65
CA SER A 104 14.10 4.89 8.76
C SER A 104 12.81 4.13 9.05
N ASN A 105 12.09 3.69 8.02
CA ASN A 105 10.88 2.88 8.18
C ASN A 105 11.18 1.44 8.58
N ILE A 106 12.27 0.87 8.08
CA ILE A 106 12.69 -0.51 8.44
C ILE A 106 13.05 -0.58 9.93
N PHE A 107 13.83 0.37 10.45
CA PHE A 107 14.30 0.32 11.84
C PHE A 107 13.31 0.86 12.87
N TYR A 108 12.52 1.88 12.49
CA TYR A 108 11.61 2.56 13.44
C TYR A 108 10.13 2.32 13.15
N GLY A 109 9.78 1.47 12.18
CA GLY A 109 8.42 1.24 11.72
C GLY A 109 7.81 2.45 10.99
N TYR A 110 6.90 2.22 10.07
CA TYR A 110 6.17 3.29 9.40
C TYR A 110 5.00 3.77 10.28
N LYS A 111 4.85 5.10 10.44
CA LYS A 111 3.87 5.72 11.36
C LYS A 111 2.64 6.31 10.63
N GLY A 112 2.36 5.87 9.40
CA GLY A 112 1.22 6.36 8.62
C GLY A 112 1.43 7.72 7.95
N LYS A 113 2.61 8.33 8.13
CA LYS A 113 3.07 9.54 7.44
C LYS A 113 4.59 9.58 7.43
N PRO A 114 5.22 10.21 6.42
CA PRO A 114 6.66 10.43 6.39
C PRO A 114 7.12 11.25 7.61
N ARG A 115 8.32 10.94 8.10
CA ARG A 115 8.99 11.76 9.12
C ARG A 115 9.57 12.99 8.46
N TRP A 116 9.85 14.03 9.25
CA TRP A 116 10.55 15.20 8.77
C TRP A 116 11.90 14.86 8.12
N PHE A 117 12.63 13.92 8.72
CA PHE A 117 13.90 13.41 8.20
C PHE A 117 13.84 11.88 8.08
N GLU A 118 14.27 11.36 6.93
CA GLU A 118 14.36 9.93 6.66
C GLU A 118 15.65 9.62 5.90
N VAL A 119 16.16 8.42 6.12
CA VAL A 119 17.33 7.87 5.42
C VAL A 119 16.87 6.70 4.57
N GLN A 120 17.24 6.73 3.30
CA GLN A 120 16.87 5.71 2.31
C GLN A 120 18.12 5.31 1.53
N THR A 121 18.28 4.03 1.21
CA THR A 121 19.28 3.60 0.24
C THR A 121 18.71 3.67 -1.17
N ASN A 122 19.60 3.91 -2.13
CA ASN A 122 19.29 3.98 -3.54
C ASN A 122 20.35 3.19 -4.30
N THR A 123 19.99 2.05 -4.87
CA THR A 123 20.93 1.13 -5.51
C THR A 123 20.30 0.51 -6.74
N GLY A 124 21.03 0.47 -7.84
CA GLY A 124 20.50 -0.08 -9.08
C GLY A 124 21.55 -0.31 -10.16
N LEU A 125 21.04 -0.68 -11.33
CA LEU A 125 21.83 -0.87 -12.55
C LEU A 125 21.38 0.13 -13.60
N GLY A 126 22.29 0.51 -14.48
CA GLY A 126 22.01 1.47 -15.52
C GLY A 126 22.88 1.29 -16.76
N TRP A 127 22.58 2.11 -17.73
CA TRP A 127 23.32 2.29 -18.95
C TRP A 127 24.03 3.64 -18.90
N LEU A 128 25.37 3.62 -19.03
CA LEU A 128 26.22 4.79 -19.02
C LEU A 128 26.77 4.99 -20.44
N HIS A 129 26.41 6.09 -21.07
CA HIS A 129 26.94 6.52 -22.35
C HIS A 129 27.92 7.69 -22.13
N THR A 130 29.16 7.53 -22.66
CA THR A 130 30.19 8.57 -22.65
C THR A 130 30.28 9.20 -24.03
N TRP A 131 29.88 10.45 -24.15
CA TRP A 131 29.74 11.15 -25.45
C TRP A 131 31.07 11.45 -26.14
N ASP A 132 32.11 11.74 -25.36
CA ASP A 132 33.43 12.09 -25.90
C ASP A 132 34.10 10.92 -26.65
N THR A 133 33.78 9.69 -26.26
CA THR A 133 34.40 8.47 -26.81
C THR A 133 33.40 7.57 -27.52
N ASP A 134 32.11 7.94 -27.53
CA ASP A 134 30.98 7.13 -28.04
C ASP A 134 30.95 5.71 -27.46
N ILE A 135 31.22 5.58 -26.13
CA ILE A 135 31.30 4.28 -25.47
C ILE A 135 30.05 4.06 -24.60
N ASN A 136 29.49 2.87 -24.75
CA ASN A 136 28.37 2.38 -23.98
C ASN A 136 28.84 1.37 -22.94
N ASN A 137 28.54 1.61 -21.67
CA ASN A 137 28.91 0.76 -20.55
C ASN A 137 27.70 0.39 -19.72
N LEU A 138 27.75 -0.80 -19.12
CA LEU A 138 26.87 -1.12 -17.98
C LEU A 138 27.37 -0.34 -16.76
N SER A 139 26.46 0.26 -16.03
CA SER A 139 26.74 0.96 -14.77
C SER A 139 26.00 0.35 -13.61
N ALA A 140 26.49 0.61 -12.41
CA ALA A 140 25.73 0.42 -11.17
C ALA A 140 25.78 1.72 -10.37
N LYS A 141 24.72 1.99 -9.65
CA LYS A 141 24.63 3.11 -8.72
C LYS A 141 24.49 2.57 -7.30
N THR A 142 25.14 3.22 -6.36
CA THR A 142 24.93 3.02 -4.93
C THR A 142 24.96 4.38 -4.25
N GLY A 143 23.86 4.72 -3.57
CA GLY A 143 23.72 6.00 -2.90
C GLY A 143 22.90 5.88 -1.60
N VAL A 144 22.94 6.97 -0.85
CA VAL A 144 22.12 7.15 0.35
C VAL A 144 21.36 8.46 0.17
N ASP A 145 20.04 8.37 0.18
CA ASP A 145 19.16 9.53 0.11
C ASP A 145 18.86 10.02 1.53
N LEU A 146 19.24 11.24 1.83
CA LEU A 146 18.85 11.97 3.03
C LEU A 146 17.65 12.83 2.67
N LEU A 147 16.45 12.37 3.07
CA LEU A 147 15.18 13.00 2.72
C LEU A 147 14.74 13.98 3.80
N PHE A 148 14.41 15.18 3.38
CA PHE A 148 13.83 16.24 4.21
C PHE A 148 12.41 16.51 3.74
N ASN A 149 11.43 15.91 4.42
CA ASN A 149 10.02 15.96 4.05
C ASN A 149 9.36 17.24 4.57
N LEU A 150 8.89 18.10 3.66
CA LEU A 150 8.26 19.38 3.97
C LEU A 150 6.74 19.29 4.13
N GLY A 151 6.16 18.11 3.88
CA GLY A 151 4.72 17.89 3.88
C GLY A 151 4.06 18.20 2.53
N LYS A 152 2.78 17.84 2.40
CA LYS A 152 1.99 17.98 1.16
C LYS A 152 2.65 17.38 -0.08
N GLY A 153 3.45 16.31 0.09
CA GLY A 153 4.14 15.63 -0.99
C GLY A 153 5.46 16.24 -1.44
N HIS A 154 5.97 17.26 -0.77
CA HIS A 154 7.22 17.95 -1.13
C HIS A 154 8.37 17.45 -0.27
N SER A 155 9.52 17.15 -0.90
CA SER A 155 10.74 16.71 -0.21
C SER A 155 11.98 17.28 -0.89
N PHE A 156 12.97 17.67 -0.10
CA PHE A 156 14.35 17.82 -0.56
C PHE A 156 15.13 16.56 -0.26
N VAL A 157 16.05 16.22 -1.15
CA VAL A 157 16.84 15.00 -1.05
C VAL A 157 18.30 15.32 -1.31
N LEU A 158 19.18 15.06 -0.35
CA LEU A 158 20.63 15.11 -0.53
C LEU A 158 21.14 13.67 -0.70
N THR A 159 21.79 13.41 -1.83
CA THR A 159 22.24 12.06 -2.21
C THR A 159 23.76 12.01 -2.43
N PRO A 160 24.56 11.67 -1.42
CA PRO A 160 25.90 11.14 -1.65
C PRO A 160 25.78 9.77 -2.35
N GLN A 161 26.55 9.58 -3.43
CA GLN A 161 26.41 8.40 -4.30
C GLN A 161 27.69 8.05 -5.03
N VAL A 162 27.78 6.80 -5.44
CA VAL A 162 28.82 6.31 -6.34
C VAL A 162 28.17 5.78 -7.61
N LEU A 163 28.64 6.27 -8.75
CA LEU A 163 28.28 5.73 -10.06
C LEU A 163 29.44 4.85 -10.53
N TRP A 164 29.23 3.54 -10.49
CA TRP A 164 30.20 2.54 -10.86
C TRP A 164 30.15 2.29 -12.37
N ASN A 165 31.29 2.34 -13.06
CA ASN A 165 31.43 1.77 -14.38
C ASN A 165 31.76 0.27 -14.23
N LEU A 166 30.95 -0.60 -14.84
CA LEU A 166 31.06 -2.05 -14.71
C LEU A 166 31.87 -2.68 -15.89
N ASN A 167 32.39 -1.90 -16.80
CA ASN A 167 33.13 -2.40 -17.94
C ASN A 167 34.64 -2.31 -17.69
N LYS A 168 35.31 -3.45 -17.69
CA LYS A 168 36.78 -3.54 -17.63
C LYS A 168 37.25 -4.63 -18.57
N ILE A 169 37.91 -4.23 -19.67
CA ILE A 169 38.57 -5.13 -20.62
C ILE A 169 37.66 -6.32 -21.06
N ASN A 170 36.51 -6.00 -21.67
CA ASN A 170 35.50 -6.98 -22.13
C ASN A 170 34.92 -7.92 -21.04
N LYS A 171 34.96 -7.51 -19.77
CA LYS A 171 34.36 -8.24 -18.65
C LYS A 171 33.53 -7.30 -17.84
N ILE A 172 32.39 -7.79 -17.33
CA ILE A 172 31.59 -7.07 -16.31
C ILE A 172 32.35 -7.12 -15.00
N GLN A 173 33.02 -6.03 -14.68
CA GLN A 173 33.81 -5.86 -13.46
C GLN A 173 33.82 -4.40 -13.06
N PHE A 174 33.80 -4.13 -11.76
CA PHE A 174 33.92 -2.76 -11.22
C PHE A 174 35.24 -2.13 -11.68
N ASN A 175 35.09 -1.03 -12.44
CA ASN A 175 36.22 -0.24 -12.91
C ASN A 175 36.36 1.02 -12.07
N LYS A 176 37.15 0.95 -10.99
CA LYS A 176 37.36 2.06 -10.06
C LYS A 176 37.87 3.33 -10.77
N ASN A 177 38.70 3.19 -11.79
CA ASN A 177 39.32 4.35 -12.47
C ASN A 177 38.32 5.18 -13.30
N GLU A 178 37.25 4.53 -13.78
CA GLU A 178 36.18 5.17 -14.55
C GLU A 178 34.89 5.39 -13.73
N SER A 179 34.90 4.99 -12.47
CA SER A 179 33.80 5.22 -11.54
C SER A 179 33.86 6.65 -10.96
N GLN A 180 32.72 7.16 -10.55
CA GLN A 180 32.58 8.53 -10.09
C GLN A 180 31.91 8.58 -8.72
N LEU A 181 32.44 9.43 -7.85
CA LEU A 181 31.83 9.82 -6.58
C LEU A 181 31.07 11.12 -6.81
N GLY A 182 29.82 11.19 -6.37
CA GLY A 182 28.97 12.36 -6.54
C GLY A 182 28.15 12.70 -5.33
N VAL A 183 27.72 13.95 -5.30
CA VAL A 183 26.71 14.45 -4.37
C VAL A 183 25.71 15.26 -5.16
N THR A 184 24.43 14.89 -5.05
CA THR A 184 23.33 15.65 -5.67
C THR A 184 22.37 16.17 -4.62
N LEU A 185 21.82 17.33 -4.88
CA LEU A 185 20.68 17.92 -4.16
C LEU A 185 19.49 17.90 -5.12
N GLY A 186 18.40 17.28 -4.68
CA GLY A 186 17.19 17.12 -5.47
C GLY A 186 15.96 17.67 -4.76
N TYR A 187 14.95 17.92 -5.56
CA TYR A 187 13.59 18.19 -5.12
C TYR A 187 12.69 17.10 -5.70
N VAL A 188 11.86 16.49 -4.84
CA VAL A 188 10.95 15.43 -5.20
C VAL A 188 9.53 15.82 -4.82
N TYR A 189 8.60 15.59 -5.74
CA TYR A 189 7.18 15.74 -5.51
C TYR A 189 6.49 14.37 -5.58
N HIS A 190 5.81 14.00 -4.51
CA HIS A 190 4.97 12.81 -4.41
C HIS A 190 3.55 13.17 -4.82
N PHE A 191 3.03 12.51 -5.85
CA PHE A 191 1.68 12.75 -6.34
C PHE A 191 0.63 12.37 -5.30
N LYS A 192 -0.53 13.00 -5.43
CA LYS A 192 -1.66 12.68 -4.57
C LYS A 192 -2.24 11.31 -4.94
N ASN A 193 -2.39 10.46 -3.94
CA ASN A 193 -2.91 9.11 -4.06
C ASN A 193 -4.45 9.09 -4.10
N SER A 194 -5.04 7.96 -4.50
CA SER A 194 -6.47 7.70 -4.46
C SER A 194 -7.07 7.81 -3.05
N ASN A 195 -6.26 7.63 -2.00
CA ASN A 195 -6.65 7.80 -0.60
C ASN A 195 -6.71 9.27 -0.13
N GLY A 196 -6.45 10.24 -1.04
CA GLY A 196 -6.48 11.67 -0.77
C GLY A 196 -5.22 12.23 -0.10
N THR A 197 -4.17 11.43 0.14
CA THR A 197 -2.89 11.84 0.73
C THR A 197 -1.74 11.67 -0.27
N HIS A 198 -0.52 12.05 0.11
CA HIS A 198 0.71 11.86 -0.66
C HIS A 198 1.57 10.71 -0.10
N PHE A 199 0.98 9.85 0.72
CA PHE A 199 1.68 8.77 1.43
C PHE A 199 0.74 7.62 1.74
N PHE A 200 1.28 6.49 2.18
CA PHE A 200 0.50 5.33 2.60
C PHE A 200 -0.31 5.65 3.86
N LYS A 201 -1.58 5.28 3.87
CA LYS A 201 -2.37 5.24 5.10
C LYS A 201 -2.13 3.94 5.84
N THR A 202 -2.13 4.03 7.16
CA THR A 202 -2.05 2.87 8.05
C THR A 202 -3.28 2.83 8.94
N TYR A 203 -3.67 1.60 9.30
CA TYR A 203 -4.72 1.32 10.26
C TYR A 203 -4.09 0.59 11.45
N ASP A 204 -4.36 1.06 12.64
CA ASP A 204 -4.02 0.37 13.89
C ASP A 204 -5.10 -0.68 14.17
N ILE A 205 -4.79 -1.93 13.84
CA ILE A 205 -5.71 -3.06 14.00
C ILE A 205 -6.03 -3.30 15.48
N GLY A 206 -5.07 -3.09 16.38
CA GLY A 206 -5.27 -3.25 17.82
C GLY A 206 -6.33 -2.26 18.33
N ARG A 207 -6.17 -0.99 18.00
CA ARG A 207 -7.12 0.06 18.38
C ARG A 207 -8.50 -0.14 17.74
N MET A 208 -8.55 -0.57 16.47
CA MET A 208 -9.82 -0.89 15.81
C MET A 208 -10.53 -2.07 16.50
N ASN A 209 -9.80 -3.11 16.87
CA ASN A 209 -10.38 -4.24 17.61
C ASN A 209 -10.86 -3.84 19.00
N GLU A 210 -10.13 -2.98 19.71
CA GLU A 210 -10.59 -2.40 21.00
C GLU A 210 -11.87 -1.59 20.82
N GLU A 211 -11.95 -0.77 19.78
CA GLU A 211 -13.14 0.04 19.50
C GLU A 211 -14.33 -0.84 19.12
N ILE A 212 -14.14 -1.87 18.30
CA ILE A 212 -15.15 -2.87 17.96
C ILE A 212 -15.62 -3.59 19.22
N ASN A 213 -14.73 -4.02 20.10
CA ASN A 213 -15.08 -4.68 21.36
C ASN A 213 -15.82 -3.74 22.31
N ASN A 214 -15.39 -2.48 22.37
CA ASN A 214 -16.09 -1.46 23.17
C ASN A 214 -17.48 -1.17 22.63
N LEU A 215 -17.66 -1.10 21.30
CA LEU A 215 -18.97 -0.94 20.67
C LEU A 215 -19.87 -2.17 20.88
N ARG A 216 -19.31 -3.37 20.80
CA ARG A 216 -20.04 -4.63 21.12
C ARG A 216 -20.47 -4.70 22.58
N ASN A 217 -19.63 -4.19 23.49
CA ASN A 217 -19.90 -4.20 24.93
C ASN A 217 -20.76 -3.01 25.40
N ARG A 218 -20.95 -1.99 24.56
CA ARG A 218 -21.92 -0.93 24.84
C ARG A 218 -23.32 -1.56 24.77
N ARG A 219 -23.98 -1.65 25.92
CA ARG A 219 -25.42 -1.93 25.92
C ARG A 219 -26.10 -0.84 25.10
N PRO A 220 -27.08 -1.18 24.24
CA PRO A 220 -27.85 -0.17 23.54
C PRO A 220 -28.43 0.79 24.60
N GLU A 221 -28.06 2.06 24.48
CA GLU A 221 -28.71 3.09 25.29
C GLU A 221 -30.16 3.17 24.78
N VAL A 222 -31.08 2.60 25.55
CA VAL A 222 -32.51 2.71 25.25
C VAL A 222 -32.84 4.17 25.45
N ILE A 223 -32.89 4.95 24.38
CA ILE A 223 -33.42 6.29 24.36
C ILE A 223 -34.92 6.12 24.67
N LYS A 224 -35.28 6.28 25.95
CA LYS A 224 -36.67 6.42 26.35
C LYS A 224 -37.13 7.83 25.96
N GLU A 225 -37.38 8.01 24.69
CA GLU A 225 -38.16 9.17 24.25
C GLU A 225 -39.59 8.94 24.67
N VAL A 226 -39.97 9.56 25.76
CA VAL A 226 -41.35 9.55 26.24
C VAL A 226 -42.15 10.49 25.36
N VAL A 227 -42.59 10.02 24.20
CA VAL A 227 -43.62 10.67 23.41
C VAL A 227 -44.95 10.36 24.08
N LYS A 228 -45.49 11.29 24.84
CA LYS A 228 -46.87 11.23 25.34
C LYS A 228 -47.84 11.49 24.19
N VAL A 229 -48.25 10.44 23.53
CA VAL A 229 -49.41 10.47 22.60
C VAL A 229 -50.53 9.72 23.30
N PRO A 230 -51.71 10.30 23.50
CA PRO A 230 -52.86 9.56 24.00
C PRO A 230 -53.44 8.74 22.87
N VAL A 231 -53.26 7.44 22.94
CA VAL A 231 -53.92 6.50 21.99
C VAL A 231 -54.65 5.45 22.82
N GLU A 232 -55.92 5.35 22.53
CA GLU A 232 -56.79 4.28 23.00
C GLU A 232 -56.26 2.92 22.59
N VAL A 233 -56.28 1.96 23.52
CA VAL A 233 -55.73 0.62 23.37
C VAL A 233 -56.71 -0.26 22.63
N PRO A 234 -56.21 -1.09 21.67
CA PRO A 234 -56.42 -2.51 21.86
C PRO A 234 -55.12 -3.36 21.64
N THR A 235 -54.78 -4.01 22.69
CA THR A 235 -54.18 -5.37 22.85
C THR A 235 -53.41 -5.98 21.68
N LYS A 236 -52.10 -5.86 21.67
CA LYS A 236 -51.06 -6.87 21.59
C LYS A 236 -49.71 -6.17 21.40
N ALA A 237 -48.86 -6.25 22.42
CA ALA A 237 -47.49 -5.70 22.33
C ALA A 237 -46.71 -6.46 21.23
N PRO A 238 -46.05 -5.74 20.30
CA PRO A 238 -45.08 -6.42 19.44
C PRO A 238 -43.86 -6.82 20.30
N VAL A 239 -43.59 -8.12 20.33
CA VAL A 239 -42.36 -8.63 20.90
C VAL A 239 -41.23 -8.15 19.97
N ILE A 240 -40.38 -7.24 20.41
CA ILE A 240 -39.16 -6.86 19.72
C ILE A 240 -38.21 -8.05 19.85
N VAL A 241 -38.23 -8.94 18.85
CA VAL A 241 -37.29 -10.01 18.75
C VAL A 241 -36.07 -9.48 17.99
N ASN A 242 -34.91 -9.48 18.64
CA ASN A 242 -33.66 -9.17 17.97
C ASN A 242 -33.49 -10.10 16.77
N PRO A 243 -33.13 -9.59 15.58
CA PRO A 243 -32.94 -10.45 14.42
C PRO A 243 -31.79 -11.41 14.66
N TYR A 244 -31.94 -12.66 14.14
CA TYR A 244 -30.83 -13.59 14.09
C TYR A 244 -29.95 -13.24 12.88
N ILE A 245 -28.63 -13.34 13.06
CA ILE A 245 -27.67 -13.01 12.00
C ILE A 245 -26.72 -14.18 11.82
N VAL A 246 -26.56 -14.63 10.58
CA VAL A 246 -25.58 -15.66 10.21
C VAL A 246 -24.59 -15.11 9.20
N THR A 247 -23.33 -15.54 9.30
CA THR A 247 -22.24 -15.11 8.45
C THR A 247 -21.87 -16.16 7.42
N PHE A 248 -21.34 -15.70 6.28
CA PHE A 248 -20.86 -16.57 5.21
C PHE A 248 -19.38 -16.35 4.91
N ALA A 249 -18.72 -17.38 4.40
CA ALA A 249 -17.39 -17.26 3.85
C ALA A 249 -17.41 -16.39 2.57
N GLN A 250 -16.25 -15.86 2.20
CA GLN A 250 -16.11 -15.08 0.97
C GLN A 250 -16.49 -15.96 -0.25
N ASN A 251 -17.24 -15.37 -1.20
CA ASN A 251 -17.70 -16.07 -2.41
C ASN A 251 -18.47 -17.38 -2.15
N SER A 252 -19.15 -17.50 -1.01
CA SER A 252 -19.88 -18.71 -0.63
C SER A 252 -21.28 -18.36 -0.11
N SER A 253 -22.23 -19.23 -0.45
CA SER A 253 -23.57 -19.28 0.11
C SER A 253 -23.78 -20.55 0.98
N LEU A 254 -22.72 -21.33 1.25
CA LEU A 254 -22.78 -22.51 2.09
C LEU A 254 -22.87 -22.11 3.58
N LEU A 255 -23.80 -22.74 4.29
CA LEU A 255 -23.94 -22.56 5.74
C LEU A 255 -22.79 -23.26 6.47
N THR A 256 -22.14 -22.52 7.37
CA THR A 256 -21.12 -23.07 8.28
C THR A 256 -21.78 -23.73 9.48
N SER A 257 -21.00 -24.52 10.24
CA SER A 257 -21.49 -25.14 11.48
C SER A 257 -22.00 -24.11 12.48
N GLU A 258 -21.29 -22.98 12.59
CA GLU A 258 -21.64 -21.86 13.47
C GLU A 258 -22.94 -21.17 12.99
N ALA A 259 -23.13 -21.03 11.67
CA ALA A 259 -24.36 -20.49 11.12
C ALA A 259 -25.56 -21.41 11.43
N MET A 260 -25.39 -22.74 11.30
CA MET A 260 -26.41 -23.71 11.64
C MET A 260 -26.75 -23.71 13.15
N GLU A 261 -25.75 -23.53 14.03
CA GLU A 261 -26.00 -23.40 15.48
C GLU A 261 -26.87 -22.16 15.78
N VAL A 262 -26.65 -21.02 15.12
CA VAL A 262 -27.50 -19.83 15.27
C VAL A 262 -28.91 -20.11 14.76
N LEU A 263 -29.05 -20.73 13.59
CA LEU A 263 -30.37 -21.06 13.01
C LEU A 263 -31.16 -22.06 13.85
N ASN A 264 -30.50 -22.97 14.53
CA ASN A 264 -31.13 -23.95 15.43
C ASN A 264 -31.71 -23.31 16.70
N GLN A 265 -31.33 -22.06 17.04
CA GLN A 265 -31.90 -21.32 18.17
C GLN A 265 -33.29 -20.71 17.82
N ILE A 266 -33.64 -20.68 16.53
CA ILE A 266 -34.90 -20.13 16.06
C ILE A 266 -36.03 -21.11 16.42
N PRO A 267 -37.08 -20.68 17.16
CA PRO A 267 -38.16 -21.55 17.56
C PRO A 267 -38.92 -22.13 16.33
N ARG A 268 -39.38 -23.35 16.45
CA ARG A 268 -40.19 -23.99 15.39
C ARG A 268 -41.57 -23.35 15.30
N HIS A 269 -42.18 -23.43 14.12
CA HIS A 269 -43.54 -22.96 13.84
C HIS A 269 -43.78 -21.47 13.95
N ILE A 270 -42.72 -20.65 14.01
CA ILE A 270 -42.82 -19.20 13.87
C ILE A 270 -42.66 -18.76 12.41
N GLU A 271 -43.06 -17.55 12.11
CA GLU A 271 -42.88 -16.96 10.79
C GLU A 271 -41.67 -16.00 10.80
N VAL A 272 -40.86 -16.10 9.73
CA VAL A 272 -39.65 -15.27 9.61
C VAL A 272 -39.51 -14.72 8.18
N ASP A 273 -38.85 -13.59 8.08
CA ASP A 273 -38.36 -13.01 6.83
C ASP A 273 -36.83 -13.14 6.78
N VAL A 274 -36.26 -13.48 5.64
CA VAL A 274 -34.82 -13.69 5.46
C VAL A 274 -34.29 -12.72 4.43
N VAL A 275 -33.27 -11.94 4.81
CA VAL A 275 -32.60 -10.97 3.93
C VAL A 275 -31.12 -11.33 3.83
N GLY A 276 -30.65 -11.64 2.63
CA GLY A 276 -29.25 -11.91 2.35
C GLY A 276 -28.51 -10.69 1.84
N THR A 277 -27.24 -10.57 2.18
CA THR A 277 -26.33 -9.49 1.72
C THR A 277 -25.05 -10.06 1.15
N ALA A 278 -24.34 -9.24 0.36
CA ALA A 278 -22.99 -9.51 -0.11
C ALA A 278 -22.05 -8.37 0.25
N SER A 279 -20.75 -8.63 0.30
CA SER A 279 -19.72 -7.60 0.42
C SER A 279 -19.57 -6.88 -0.94
N PRO A 280 -19.13 -5.59 -0.96
CA PRO A 280 -19.08 -4.78 -2.19
C PRO A 280 -17.97 -5.20 -3.18
N GLU A 281 -17.24 -6.26 -2.89
CA GLU A 281 -16.23 -6.82 -3.77
C GLU A 281 -16.90 -7.57 -4.93
N GLY A 282 -16.70 -7.13 -6.15
CA GLY A 282 -17.30 -7.73 -7.34
C GLY A 282 -18.27 -6.81 -8.09
N THR A 283 -18.95 -7.36 -9.10
CA THR A 283 -19.96 -6.61 -9.84
C THR A 283 -21.30 -6.57 -9.09
N GLU A 284 -22.10 -5.53 -9.33
CA GLU A 284 -23.43 -5.38 -8.71
C GLU A 284 -24.32 -6.61 -8.98
N GLU A 285 -24.33 -7.08 -10.23
CA GLU A 285 -25.08 -8.26 -10.64
C GLU A 285 -24.63 -9.53 -9.91
N TYR A 286 -23.32 -9.73 -9.77
CA TYR A 286 -22.76 -10.86 -9.05
C TYR A 286 -23.12 -10.80 -7.56
N ASN A 287 -22.99 -9.64 -6.94
CA ASN A 287 -23.30 -9.45 -5.52
C ASN A 287 -24.79 -9.63 -5.24
N TYR A 288 -25.65 -9.17 -6.13
CA TYR A 288 -27.10 -9.40 -6.03
C TYR A 288 -27.40 -10.92 -6.07
N LYS A 289 -26.86 -11.64 -7.06
CA LYS A 289 -27.06 -13.09 -7.18
C LYS A 289 -26.56 -13.83 -5.94
N LEU A 290 -25.36 -13.51 -5.45
CA LEU A 290 -24.79 -14.14 -4.25
C LEU A 290 -25.62 -13.84 -2.99
N SER A 291 -26.19 -12.65 -2.87
CA SER A 291 -27.06 -12.30 -1.75
C SER A 291 -28.37 -13.10 -1.75
N VAL A 292 -28.97 -13.30 -2.94
CA VAL A 292 -30.13 -14.16 -3.11
C VAL A 292 -29.81 -15.62 -2.75
N GLU A 293 -28.70 -16.17 -3.24
CA GLU A 293 -28.26 -17.53 -2.93
C GLU A 293 -28.04 -17.74 -1.42
N ARG A 294 -27.52 -16.74 -0.70
CA ARG A 294 -27.37 -16.78 0.75
C ARG A 294 -28.71 -16.77 1.48
N ALA A 295 -29.63 -15.91 1.07
CA ALA A 295 -30.97 -15.87 1.64
C ALA A 295 -31.71 -17.21 1.43
N GLU A 296 -31.62 -17.76 0.24
CA GLU A 296 -32.26 -19.06 -0.08
C GLU A 296 -31.62 -20.23 0.67
N ALA A 297 -30.31 -20.25 0.88
CA ALA A 297 -29.63 -21.27 1.69
C ALA A 297 -30.16 -21.29 3.13
N VAL A 298 -30.30 -20.10 3.73
CA VAL A 298 -30.91 -19.95 5.08
C VAL A 298 -32.38 -20.34 5.08
N ALA A 299 -33.14 -19.88 4.10
CA ALA A 299 -34.57 -20.17 4.01
C ALA A 299 -34.86 -21.67 3.84
N THR A 300 -34.06 -22.35 3.05
CA THR A 300 -34.16 -23.81 2.85
C THR A 300 -33.89 -24.53 4.17
N TYR A 301 -32.80 -24.18 4.85
CA TYR A 301 -32.46 -24.76 6.14
C TYR A 301 -33.59 -24.58 7.17
N LEU A 302 -34.15 -23.36 7.27
CA LEU A 302 -35.23 -23.05 8.21
C LEU A 302 -36.53 -23.80 7.88
N ARG A 303 -36.90 -23.94 6.61
CA ARG A 303 -38.06 -24.72 6.17
C ARG A 303 -37.91 -26.19 6.57
N ASP A 304 -36.71 -26.77 6.39
CA ASP A 304 -36.40 -28.14 6.77
C ASP A 304 -36.51 -28.38 8.30
N HIS A 305 -36.34 -27.29 9.08
CA HIS A 305 -36.47 -27.30 10.55
C HIS A 305 -37.84 -26.80 11.07
N MET A 306 -38.87 -26.83 10.22
CA MET A 306 -40.25 -26.46 10.57
C MET A 306 -40.46 -24.98 10.97
N VAL A 307 -39.64 -24.08 10.42
CA VAL A 307 -39.84 -22.63 10.52
C VAL A 307 -40.53 -22.15 9.25
N LYS A 308 -41.58 -21.34 9.39
CA LYS A 308 -42.30 -20.77 8.25
C LYS A 308 -41.54 -19.57 7.70
N VAL A 309 -40.99 -19.63 6.51
CA VAL A 309 -40.33 -18.50 5.83
C VAL A 309 -41.34 -17.80 4.94
N ARG A 310 -41.68 -16.56 5.29
CA ARG A 310 -42.67 -15.75 4.60
C ARG A 310 -42.05 -14.99 3.39
N ASN A 311 -40.90 -14.37 3.59
CA ASN A 311 -40.19 -13.62 2.55
C ASN A 311 -38.71 -14.01 2.51
N VAL A 312 -38.16 -14.03 1.30
CA VAL A 312 -36.72 -14.29 1.05
C VAL A 312 -36.25 -13.26 0.05
N GLU A 313 -35.29 -12.45 0.43
CA GLU A 313 -34.82 -11.35 -0.37
C GLU A 313 -33.26 -11.27 -0.34
N GLY A 314 -32.66 -11.05 -1.49
CA GLY A 314 -31.24 -10.64 -1.61
C GLY A 314 -31.15 -9.17 -1.98
N ILE A 315 -30.42 -8.40 -1.23
CA ILE A 315 -30.30 -6.93 -1.45
C ILE A 315 -28.97 -6.53 -2.09
N GLY A 316 -28.15 -7.50 -2.53
CA GLY A 316 -26.86 -7.21 -3.15
C GLY A 316 -25.81 -6.76 -2.16
N ALA A 317 -24.92 -5.88 -2.59
CA ALA A 317 -23.91 -5.29 -1.73
C ALA A 317 -24.54 -4.29 -0.77
N TYR A 318 -24.30 -4.49 0.52
CA TYR A 318 -24.66 -3.53 1.56
C TYR A 318 -23.46 -2.63 1.85
N ASP A 319 -23.71 -1.38 2.21
CA ASP A 319 -22.75 -0.26 2.22
C ASP A 319 -21.49 -0.43 3.08
N ASP A 320 -21.39 -1.49 3.87
CA ASP A 320 -20.24 -1.74 4.74
C ASP A 320 -19.49 -3.02 4.32
N ALA A 321 -18.20 -2.87 4.09
CA ALA A 321 -17.30 -3.86 3.47
C ALA A 321 -17.16 -5.23 4.18
N THR A 322 -17.87 -5.44 5.30
CA THR A 322 -17.72 -6.62 6.13
C THR A 322 -18.97 -7.52 6.18
N GLN A 323 -20.08 -7.16 5.52
CA GLN A 323 -21.35 -7.83 5.73
C GLN A 323 -21.64 -8.92 4.69
N ARG A 324 -21.02 -10.07 4.86
CA ARG A 324 -21.37 -11.35 4.21
C ARG A 324 -22.33 -12.10 5.10
N ILE A 325 -23.56 -11.58 5.24
CA ILE A 325 -24.53 -12.08 6.24
C ILE A 325 -25.88 -12.38 5.61
N ALA A 326 -26.67 -13.17 6.36
CA ALA A 326 -28.11 -13.15 6.22
C ALA A 326 -28.75 -12.78 7.56
N ILE A 327 -29.78 -11.95 7.50
CA ILE A 327 -30.54 -11.44 8.64
C ILE A 327 -31.89 -12.09 8.63
N ILE A 328 -32.31 -12.67 9.76
CA ILE A 328 -33.57 -13.36 9.95
C ILE A 328 -34.42 -12.55 10.93
N TYR A 329 -35.50 -11.99 10.44
CA TYR A 329 -36.48 -11.26 11.22
C TYR A 329 -37.61 -12.17 11.65
N VAL A 330 -37.88 -12.25 12.94
CA VAL A 330 -39.02 -13.00 13.49
C VAL A 330 -40.22 -12.08 13.51
N ASN A 331 -41.34 -12.55 12.95
CA ASN A 331 -42.62 -11.82 12.83
C ASN A 331 -43.60 -12.15 13.93
#